data_5436d1c45364e4ad438321313525e1a1
#
_entry.id   5436d1c45364e4ad438321313525e1a1
#
_cell.length_a   1.000
_cell.length_b   1.000
_cell.length_c   1.000
_cell.angle_alpha   90.00
_cell.angle_beta   90.00
_cell.angle_gamma   90.00
#
_symmetry.space_group_name_H-M   'P 1'
#
loop_
_entity.id
_entity.type
_entity.pdbx_description
1 polymer ?
#
loop_
_entity_poly.entity_id
_entity_poly.type
_entity_poly.pdbx_seq_one_letter_code
_entity_poly.pdbx_strand_id
1 'polypeptide(L)'
;MPSSSAILRGLPPVTLVLGGARSGKSRYAERLVEAAAAGGTYCATAEARDAEMALRIAAHRERRCPFWHTVEEPLALAPVIAGAARSERPLLIDCLTLWLSNLLLAGKGVDDETAALCTALRLAAGPVVLVANEVGMGLVPKTPLGRRFRDAAGRVNQEVAALADRVVFVAAGLPLVLKAG
;
A
#
# COMPACT_ATOMS: atom_id res chain seq x y z
N MET A 1 9.26 26.89 -0.34
CA MET A 1 8.21 25.86 -0.46
C MET A 1 8.25 25.36 -1.89
N PRO A 2 8.60 24.09 -2.17
CA PRO A 2 8.51 23.57 -3.54
C PRO A 2 7.02 23.54 -3.91
N SER A 3 6.69 24.10 -5.08
CA SER A 3 5.33 24.18 -5.59
C SER A 3 4.73 22.78 -5.78
N SER A 4 3.44 22.63 -5.49
CA SER A 4 2.65 21.38 -5.66
C SER A 4 2.80 20.75 -7.07
N SER A 5 3.20 21.54 -8.07
CA SER A 5 3.37 21.10 -9.46
C SER A 5 4.61 20.24 -9.73
N ALA A 6 5.62 20.25 -8.85
CA ALA A 6 6.85 19.46 -9.05
C ALA A 6 6.68 17.98 -8.68
N ILE A 7 5.60 17.64 -7.94
CA ILE A 7 5.34 16.29 -7.42
C ILE A 7 4.68 15.36 -8.46
N LEU A 8 4.16 15.92 -9.56
CA LEU A 8 3.32 15.21 -10.54
C LEU A 8 4.03 14.82 -11.84
N ARG A 9 5.36 14.87 -11.91
CA ARG A 9 6.10 14.42 -13.10
C ARG A 9 6.35 12.91 -13.02
N GLY A 10 5.38 12.13 -13.51
CA GLY A 10 5.47 10.68 -13.64
C GLY A 10 5.43 9.94 -12.28
N LEU A 11 4.84 8.75 -12.25
CA LEU A 11 4.99 7.85 -11.10
C LEU A 11 6.37 7.22 -11.15
N PRO A 12 7.16 7.27 -10.05
CA PRO A 12 8.36 6.44 -9.93
C PRO A 12 8.00 4.96 -10.01
N PRO A 13 8.96 4.07 -10.34
CA PRO A 13 8.73 2.63 -10.39
C PRO A 13 8.07 2.10 -9.13
N VAL A 14 8.56 2.47 -7.94
CA VAL A 14 7.97 2.07 -6.66
C VAL A 14 7.76 3.27 -5.75
N THR A 15 6.52 3.47 -5.31
CA THR A 15 6.15 4.50 -4.33
C THR A 15 5.51 3.87 -3.10
N LEU A 16 6.03 4.16 -1.91
CA LEU A 16 5.42 3.77 -0.64
C LEU A 16 4.73 4.97 0.02
N VAL A 17 3.45 4.82 0.35
CA VAL A 17 2.65 5.83 1.05
C VAL A 17 2.31 5.32 2.45
N LEU A 18 2.91 5.93 3.45
CA LEU A 18 2.74 5.63 4.87
C LEU A 18 1.79 6.63 5.54
N GLY A 19 1.25 6.25 6.69
CA GLY A 19 0.50 7.16 7.56
C GLY A 19 -0.39 6.42 8.55
N GLY A 20 -0.88 7.12 9.57
CA GLY A 20 -1.79 6.57 10.58
C GLY A 20 -3.17 6.20 10.02
N ALA A 21 -4.00 5.60 10.87
CA ALA A 21 -5.41 5.38 10.55
C ALA A 21 -6.10 6.71 10.23
N ARG A 22 -6.93 6.73 9.17
CA ARG A 22 -7.68 7.91 8.71
C ARG A 22 -6.81 9.15 8.36
N SER A 23 -5.51 8.96 8.09
CA SER A 23 -4.59 10.04 7.72
C SER A 23 -4.86 10.65 6.34
N GLY A 24 -5.63 9.98 5.48
CA GLY A 24 -5.83 10.36 4.08
C GLY A 24 -4.88 9.68 3.09
N LYS A 25 -4.02 8.74 3.55
CA LYS A 25 -3.01 8.07 2.73
C LYS A 25 -3.56 7.33 1.50
N SER A 26 -4.65 6.55 1.64
CA SER A 26 -5.26 5.84 0.50
C SER A 26 -5.74 6.84 -0.57
N ARG A 27 -6.44 7.90 -0.16
CA ARG A 27 -6.90 8.95 -1.08
C ARG A 27 -5.73 9.69 -1.74
N TYR A 28 -4.64 9.90 -1.02
CA TYR A 28 -3.42 10.48 -1.59
C TYR A 28 -2.82 9.54 -2.64
N ALA A 29 -2.70 8.24 -2.34
CA ALA A 29 -2.19 7.23 -3.27
C ALA A 29 -3.07 7.08 -4.52
N GLU A 30 -4.40 7.08 -4.38
CA GLU A 30 -5.35 7.08 -5.49
C GLU A 30 -5.10 8.29 -6.41
N ARG A 31 -5.01 9.50 -5.87
CA ARG A 31 -4.74 10.72 -6.64
C ARG A 31 -3.39 10.71 -7.36
N LEU A 32 -2.36 10.10 -6.78
CA LEU A 32 -1.07 9.97 -7.46
C LEU A 32 -1.21 9.15 -8.75
N VAL A 33 -1.93 8.04 -8.70
CA VAL A 33 -2.15 7.17 -9.87
C VAL A 33 -3.08 7.86 -10.88
N GLU A 34 -4.19 8.44 -10.42
CA GLU A 34 -5.17 9.15 -11.26
C GLU A 34 -4.56 10.34 -12.01
N ALA A 35 -3.58 11.01 -11.41
CA ALA A 35 -2.87 12.12 -12.05
C ALA A 35 -1.82 11.67 -13.08
N ALA A 36 -1.37 10.42 -13.03
CA ALA A 36 -0.25 9.92 -13.83
C ALA A 36 -0.69 9.05 -15.02
N ALA A 37 -1.90 8.50 -15.02
CA ALA A 37 -2.36 7.55 -16.04
C ALA A 37 -3.84 7.76 -16.38
N ALA A 38 -4.29 7.17 -17.48
CA ALA A 38 -5.70 7.19 -17.91
C ALA A 38 -6.53 6.04 -17.29
N GLY A 39 -5.91 5.13 -16.56
CA GLY A 39 -6.52 4.03 -15.84
C GLY A 39 -5.54 3.39 -14.87
N GLY A 40 -6.04 2.70 -13.84
CA GLY A 40 -5.24 2.04 -12.83
C GLY A 40 -5.79 0.68 -12.42
N THR A 41 -4.92 -0.20 -11.89
CA THR A 41 -5.35 -1.41 -11.20
C THR A 41 -5.30 -1.17 -9.70
N TYR A 42 -6.39 -1.48 -9.00
CA TYR A 42 -6.50 -1.39 -7.54
C TYR A 42 -6.51 -2.79 -6.96
N CYS A 43 -5.45 -3.17 -6.26
CA CYS A 43 -5.39 -4.41 -5.50
C CYS A 43 -5.87 -4.16 -4.06
N ALA A 44 -7.04 -4.69 -3.73
CA ALA A 44 -7.60 -4.65 -2.39
C ALA A 44 -7.15 -5.88 -1.61
N THR A 45 -6.49 -5.67 -0.46
CA THR A 45 -6.03 -6.75 0.41
C THR A 45 -6.96 -7.03 1.57
N ALA A 46 -8.03 -6.23 1.73
CA ALA A 46 -8.98 -6.37 2.82
C ALA A 46 -9.87 -7.59 2.64
N GLU A 47 -10.04 -8.38 3.70
CA GLU A 47 -11.06 -9.43 3.81
C GLU A 47 -12.17 -8.98 4.76
N ALA A 48 -13.43 -9.24 4.38
CA ALA A 48 -14.60 -8.93 5.19
C ALA A 48 -14.75 -9.96 6.32
N ARG A 49 -13.98 -9.83 7.39
CA ARG A 49 -13.97 -10.76 8.53
C ARG A 49 -15.06 -10.45 9.58
N ASP A 50 -15.59 -9.24 9.54
CA ASP A 50 -16.70 -8.78 10.38
C ASP A 50 -17.57 -7.76 9.65
N ALA A 51 -18.71 -7.40 10.24
CA ALA A 51 -19.66 -6.47 9.64
C ALA A 51 -19.09 -5.04 9.47
N GLU A 52 -18.24 -4.60 10.39
CA GLU A 52 -17.59 -3.28 10.29
C GLU A 52 -16.63 -3.23 9.09
N MET A 53 -15.83 -4.27 8.92
CA MET A 53 -14.91 -4.37 7.78
C MET A 53 -15.68 -4.50 6.46
N ALA A 54 -16.77 -5.28 6.44
CA ALA A 54 -17.63 -5.38 5.25
C ALA A 54 -18.18 -4.01 4.82
N LEU A 55 -18.68 -3.20 5.76
CA LEU A 55 -19.15 -1.84 5.48
C LEU A 55 -18.00 -0.92 4.98
N ARG A 56 -16.80 -1.04 5.55
CA ARG A 56 -15.64 -0.27 5.08
C ARG A 56 -15.25 -0.64 3.66
N ILE A 57 -15.21 -1.93 3.34
CA ILE A 57 -14.91 -2.41 1.98
C ILE A 57 -15.97 -1.90 0.99
N ALA A 58 -17.27 -2.00 1.33
CA ALA A 58 -18.35 -1.49 0.51
C ALA A 58 -18.20 0.01 0.23
N ALA A 59 -17.99 0.82 1.26
CA ALA A 59 -17.77 2.25 1.13
C ALA A 59 -16.52 2.61 0.29
N HIS A 60 -15.46 1.79 0.35
CA HIS A 60 -14.29 1.95 -0.51
C HIS A 60 -14.59 1.57 -1.97
N ARG A 61 -15.39 0.52 -2.21
CA ARG A 61 -15.81 0.13 -3.56
C ARG A 61 -16.70 1.18 -4.22
N GLU A 62 -17.68 1.73 -3.50
CA GLU A 62 -18.61 2.74 -4.02
C GLU A 62 -17.90 4.04 -4.45
N ARG A 63 -16.79 4.39 -3.82
CA ARG A 63 -15.99 5.58 -4.17
C ARG A 63 -15.11 5.40 -5.39
N ARG A 64 -14.89 4.16 -5.85
CA ARG A 64 -14.03 3.88 -7.00
C ARG A 64 -14.79 4.20 -8.29
N CYS A 65 -14.27 5.15 -9.04
CA CYS A 65 -14.79 5.50 -10.36
C CYS A 65 -14.36 4.44 -11.43
N PRO A 66 -14.92 4.48 -12.65
CA PRO A 66 -14.57 3.58 -13.75
C PRO A 66 -13.08 3.57 -14.15
N PHE A 67 -12.28 4.49 -13.63
CA PHE A 67 -10.82 4.52 -13.78
C PHE A 67 -10.14 3.24 -13.26
N TRP A 68 -10.70 2.62 -12.19
CA TRP A 68 -10.06 1.53 -11.48
C TRP A 68 -10.55 0.15 -11.92
N HIS A 69 -9.62 -0.70 -12.39
CA HIS A 69 -9.83 -2.14 -12.44
C HIS A 69 -9.49 -2.74 -11.07
N THR A 70 -10.48 -3.32 -10.37
CA THR A 70 -10.27 -3.86 -9.02
C THR A 70 -9.93 -5.34 -9.07
N VAL A 71 -8.85 -5.70 -8.36
CA VAL A 71 -8.43 -7.07 -8.04
C VAL A 71 -8.51 -7.24 -6.53
N GLU A 72 -9.05 -8.35 -6.04
CA GLU A 72 -9.07 -8.68 -4.62
C GLU A 72 -8.08 -9.80 -4.38
N GLU A 73 -7.01 -9.51 -3.64
CA GLU A 73 -5.97 -10.48 -3.31
C GLU A 73 -5.44 -10.23 -1.90
N PRO A 74 -5.85 -11.06 -0.92
CA PRO A 74 -5.46 -10.87 0.47
C PRO A 74 -4.06 -11.38 0.83
N LEU A 75 -3.46 -12.27 0.04
CA LEU A 75 -2.26 -13.03 0.42
C LEU A 75 -1.14 -12.97 -0.62
N ALA A 76 -1.43 -13.26 -1.89
CA ALA A 76 -0.43 -13.50 -2.92
C ALA A 76 -0.13 -12.24 -3.75
N LEU A 77 0.54 -11.23 -3.17
CA LEU A 77 0.81 -9.95 -3.87
C LEU A 77 1.84 -10.07 -5.00
N ALA A 78 2.83 -10.96 -4.89
CA ALA A 78 3.86 -11.08 -5.91
C ALA A 78 3.31 -11.48 -7.29
N PRO A 79 2.42 -12.48 -7.45
CA PRO A 79 1.72 -12.75 -8.71
C PRO A 79 0.88 -11.59 -9.23
N VAL A 80 0.21 -10.84 -8.34
CA VAL A 80 -0.58 -9.65 -8.75
C VAL A 80 0.32 -8.59 -9.36
N ILE A 81 1.47 -8.29 -8.74
CA ILE A 81 2.45 -7.33 -9.27
C ILE A 81 2.92 -7.76 -10.66
N ALA A 82 3.33 -9.02 -10.81
CA ALA A 82 3.81 -9.56 -12.08
C ALA A 82 2.73 -9.52 -13.18
N GLY A 83 1.47 -9.80 -12.81
CA GLY A 83 0.34 -9.85 -13.74
C GLY A 83 -0.31 -8.50 -14.06
N ALA A 84 -0.33 -7.54 -13.12
CA ALA A 84 -1.16 -6.34 -13.20
C ALA A 84 -0.41 -5.01 -13.34
N ALA A 85 0.87 -4.91 -12.90
CA ALA A 85 1.64 -3.68 -13.05
C ALA A 85 2.05 -3.48 -14.52
N ARG A 86 1.60 -2.38 -15.15
CA ARG A 86 1.93 -1.99 -16.53
C ARG A 86 2.23 -0.51 -16.60
N SER A 87 3.05 -0.11 -17.58
CA SER A 87 3.44 1.30 -17.77
C SER A 87 2.24 2.23 -17.93
N GLU A 88 1.26 1.81 -18.73
CA GLU A 88 0.02 2.54 -19.02
C GLU A 88 -1.07 2.34 -17.96
N ARG A 89 -0.91 1.35 -17.07
CA ARG A 89 -1.86 1.02 -16.01
C ARG A 89 -1.12 0.70 -14.71
N PRO A 90 -0.74 1.74 -13.93
CA PRO A 90 -0.09 1.56 -12.63
C PRO A 90 -0.92 0.71 -11.68
N LEU A 91 -0.24 -0.01 -10.79
CA LEU A 91 -0.86 -0.83 -9.75
C LEU A 91 -0.84 -0.08 -8.42
N LEU A 92 -1.99 0.03 -7.76
CA LEU A 92 -2.13 0.49 -6.37
C LEU A 92 -2.47 -0.71 -5.48
N ILE A 93 -1.69 -0.94 -4.43
CA ILE A 93 -1.94 -1.98 -3.41
C ILE A 93 -2.39 -1.31 -2.11
N ASP A 94 -3.63 -1.53 -1.69
CA ASP A 94 -4.20 -0.99 -0.45
C ASP A 94 -4.79 -2.11 0.42
N CYS A 95 -4.08 -2.55 1.49
CA CYS A 95 -2.82 -2.05 2.00
C CYS A 95 -1.92 -3.20 2.52
N LEU A 96 -0.63 -2.94 2.63
CA LEU A 96 0.33 -3.92 3.20
C LEU A 96 0.02 -4.30 4.65
N THR A 97 -0.60 -3.41 5.40
CA THR A 97 -0.96 -3.65 6.82
C THR A 97 -2.03 -4.73 6.96
N LEU A 98 -3.06 -4.72 6.12
CA LEU A 98 -4.08 -5.77 6.09
C LEU A 98 -3.53 -7.06 5.49
N TRP A 99 -2.72 -6.97 4.43
CA TRP A 99 -1.99 -8.11 3.89
C TRP A 99 -1.15 -8.82 4.97
N LEU A 100 -0.36 -8.09 5.75
CA LEU A 100 0.41 -8.64 6.87
C LEU A 100 -0.49 -9.32 7.92
N SER A 101 -1.63 -8.70 8.25
CA SER A 101 -2.61 -9.31 9.15
C SER A 101 -3.12 -10.64 8.61
N ASN A 102 -3.44 -10.69 7.31
CA ASN A 102 -3.90 -11.90 6.64
C ASN A 102 -2.83 -13.01 6.65
N LEU A 103 -1.56 -12.67 6.37
CA LEU A 103 -0.45 -13.63 6.44
C LEU A 103 -0.31 -14.25 7.84
N LEU A 104 -0.32 -13.42 8.88
CA LEU A 104 -0.20 -13.88 10.27
C LEU A 104 -1.36 -14.80 10.67
N LEU A 105 -2.58 -14.46 10.27
CA LEU A 105 -3.78 -15.26 10.55
C LEU A 105 -3.81 -16.56 9.74
N ALA A 106 -3.25 -16.56 8.54
CA ALA A 106 -3.10 -17.75 7.70
C ALA A 106 -1.87 -18.61 8.09
N GLY A 107 -1.09 -18.20 9.08
CA GLY A 107 0.12 -18.92 9.50
C GLY A 107 1.25 -18.91 8.47
N LYS A 108 1.25 -17.97 7.53
CA LYS A 108 2.29 -17.84 6.51
C LYS A 108 3.55 -17.18 7.05
N GLY A 109 4.71 -17.52 6.46
CA GLY A 109 6.00 -16.91 6.78
C GLY A 109 6.06 -15.46 6.29
N VAL A 110 6.04 -14.48 7.21
CA VAL A 110 6.05 -13.05 6.85
C VAL A 110 7.34 -12.67 6.11
N ASP A 111 8.48 -13.20 6.55
CA ASP A 111 9.78 -12.83 5.98
C ASP A 111 9.90 -13.37 4.53
N ASP A 112 9.44 -14.60 4.27
CA ASP A 112 9.43 -15.20 2.92
C ASP A 112 8.50 -14.44 1.96
N GLU A 113 7.29 -14.12 2.41
CA GLU A 113 6.31 -13.38 1.62
C GLU A 113 6.77 -11.93 1.37
N THR A 114 7.47 -11.30 2.34
CA THR A 114 8.06 -9.97 2.16
C THR A 114 9.22 -10.00 1.15
N ALA A 115 10.06 -11.02 1.20
CA ALA A 115 11.14 -11.20 0.22
C ALA A 115 10.58 -11.42 -1.20
N ALA A 116 9.51 -12.21 -1.35
CA ALA A 116 8.81 -12.41 -2.61
C ALA A 116 8.18 -11.10 -3.12
N LEU A 117 7.53 -10.31 -2.25
CA LEU A 117 7.01 -8.99 -2.55
C LEU A 117 8.11 -8.05 -3.06
N CYS A 118 9.23 -7.96 -2.34
CA CYS A 118 10.35 -7.11 -2.72
C CYS A 118 10.96 -7.51 -4.06
N THR A 119 11.04 -8.81 -4.34
CA THR A 119 11.52 -9.33 -5.63
C THR A 119 10.56 -8.93 -6.76
N ALA A 120 9.26 -9.11 -6.56
CA ALA A 120 8.25 -8.74 -7.56
C ALA A 120 8.25 -7.22 -7.84
N LEU A 121 8.45 -6.38 -6.82
CA LEU A 121 8.55 -4.93 -6.97
C LEU A 121 9.75 -4.52 -7.84
N ARG A 122 10.91 -5.17 -7.68
CA ARG A 122 12.10 -4.90 -8.51
C ARG A 122 11.91 -5.30 -9.97
N LEU A 123 11.06 -6.30 -10.23
CA LEU A 123 10.79 -6.85 -11.56
C LEU A 123 9.49 -6.31 -12.20
N ALA A 124 8.79 -5.40 -11.53
CA ALA A 124 7.51 -4.88 -11.99
C ALA A 124 7.63 -4.19 -13.37
N ALA A 125 6.72 -4.53 -14.28
CA ALA A 125 6.71 -3.98 -15.65
C ALA A 125 6.11 -2.57 -15.75
N GLY A 126 5.64 -2.02 -14.63
CA GLY A 126 5.09 -0.66 -14.53
C GLY A 126 5.06 -0.16 -13.10
N PRO A 127 4.65 1.09 -12.88
CA PRO A 127 4.65 1.70 -11.55
C PRO A 127 3.75 0.96 -10.55
N VAL A 128 4.26 0.81 -9.32
CA VAL A 128 3.54 0.24 -8.18
C VAL A 128 3.50 1.26 -7.04
N VAL A 129 2.29 1.58 -6.58
CA VAL A 129 2.06 2.40 -5.40
C VAL A 129 1.55 1.50 -4.28
N LEU A 130 2.22 1.51 -3.13
CA LEU A 130 1.84 0.71 -1.98
C LEU A 130 1.39 1.62 -0.84
N VAL A 131 0.32 1.22 -0.17
CA VAL A 131 -0.20 1.91 1.01
C VAL A 131 0.07 1.05 2.24
N ALA A 132 0.60 1.66 3.32
CA ALA A 132 0.76 0.96 4.59
C ALA A 132 0.45 1.88 5.78
N ASN A 133 -0.05 1.31 6.88
CA ASN A 133 -0.16 2.05 8.12
C ASN A 133 1.18 2.06 8.86
N GLU A 134 1.49 3.22 9.43
CA GLU A 134 2.46 3.30 10.52
C GLU A 134 1.76 2.96 11.84
N VAL A 135 2.14 1.83 12.44
CA VAL A 135 1.52 1.31 13.67
C VAL A 135 2.48 1.31 14.86
N GLY A 136 3.73 1.73 14.66
CA GLY A 136 4.79 1.72 15.67
C GLY A 136 4.79 2.94 16.60
N MET A 137 4.16 4.04 16.20
CA MET A 137 4.14 5.30 16.96
C MET A 137 3.14 5.33 18.13
N GLY A 138 2.35 4.27 18.31
CA GLY A 138 1.35 4.17 19.37
C GLY A 138 1.87 3.44 20.61
N LEU A 139 0.95 3.16 21.55
CA LEU A 139 1.26 2.37 22.75
C LEU A 139 1.67 0.95 22.38
N VAL A 140 2.51 0.36 23.23
CA VAL A 140 2.92 -1.05 23.08
C VAL A 140 1.70 -1.96 23.26
N PRO A 141 1.40 -2.84 22.29
CA PRO A 141 0.26 -3.74 22.37
C PRO A 141 0.39 -4.69 23.58
N LYS A 142 -0.74 -4.90 24.29
CA LYS A 142 -0.77 -5.78 25.48
C LYS A 142 -0.58 -7.25 25.13
N THR A 143 -1.07 -7.68 23.95
CA THR A 143 -1.01 -9.08 23.52
C THR A 143 0.28 -9.42 22.79
N PRO A 144 0.82 -10.65 22.93
CA PRO A 144 1.98 -11.10 22.16
C PRO A 144 1.77 -10.99 20.64
N LEU A 145 0.59 -11.34 20.14
CA LEU A 145 0.25 -11.25 18.72
C LEU A 145 0.28 -9.78 18.25
N GLY A 146 -0.26 -8.85 19.02
CA GLY A 146 -0.21 -7.43 18.68
C GLY A 146 1.22 -6.88 18.62
N ARG A 147 2.11 -7.29 19.55
CA ARG A 147 3.54 -6.91 19.50
C ARG A 147 4.23 -7.50 18.26
N ARG A 148 4.01 -8.79 17.98
CA ARG A 148 4.53 -9.45 16.77
C ARG A 148 4.07 -8.76 15.49
N PHE A 149 2.78 -8.42 15.41
CA PHE A 149 2.21 -7.69 14.28
C PHE A 149 2.88 -6.32 14.11
N ARG A 150 2.98 -5.51 15.19
CA ARG A 150 3.61 -4.19 15.16
C ARG A 150 5.05 -4.25 14.68
N ASP A 151 5.83 -5.19 15.23
CA ASP A 151 7.24 -5.33 14.92
C ASP A 151 7.44 -5.84 13.47
N ALA A 152 6.59 -6.76 13.01
CA ALA A 152 6.59 -7.23 11.62
C ALA A 152 6.20 -6.10 10.65
N ALA A 153 5.18 -5.29 10.98
CA ALA A 153 4.77 -4.15 10.16
C ALA A 153 5.90 -3.13 9.98
N GLY A 154 6.66 -2.86 11.07
CA GLY A 154 7.82 -2.00 11.01
C GLY A 154 8.91 -2.54 10.07
N ARG A 155 9.21 -3.86 10.12
CA ARG A 155 10.18 -4.49 9.21
C ARG A 155 9.72 -4.45 7.75
N VAL A 156 8.49 -4.84 7.45
CA VAL A 156 7.92 -4.76 6.10
C VAL A 156 8.01 -3.34 5.55
N ASN A 157 7.63 -2.34 6.35
CA ASN A 157 7.71 -0.94 5.93
C ASN A 157 9.15 -0.51 5.63
N GLN A 158 10.14 -0.93 6.45
CA GLN A 158 11.56 -0.63 6.23
C GLN A 158 12.10 -1.30 4.95
N GLU A 159 11.79 -2.58 4.72
CA GLU A 159 12.25 -3.32 3.54
C GLU A 159 11.67 -2.73 2.25
N VAL A 160 10.38 -2.41 2.25
CA VAL A 160 9.75 -1.77 1.09
C VAL A 160 10.27 -0.34 0.89
N ALA A 161 10.45 0.44 1.97
CA ALA A 161 11.01 1.80 1.88
C ALA A 161 12.45 1.82 1.36
N ALA A 162 13.26 0.81 1.70
CA ALA A 162 14.64 0.71 1.23
C ALA A 162 14.70 0.59 -0.30
N LEU A 163 13.82 -0.21 -0.91
CA LEU A 163 13.78 -0.40 -2.37
C LEU A 163 12.93 0.65 -3.11
N ALA A 164 11.96 1.30 -2.44
CA ALA A 164 11.10 2.29 -3.07
C ALA A 164 11.91 3.51 -3.55
N ASP A 165 11.55 4.03 -4.72
CA ASP A 165 12.12 5.28 -5.24
C ASP A 165 11.57 6.49 -4.52
N ARG A 166 10.29 6.44 -4.11
CA ARG A 166 9.63 7.51 -3.36
C ARG A 166 8.96 6.95 -2.11
N VAL A 167 9.14 7.64 -0.98
CA VAL A 167 8.44 7.35 0.28
C VAL A 167 7.77 8.62 0.78
N VAL A 168 6.47 8.55 1.04
CA VAL A 168 5.67 9.68 1.52
C VAL A 168 4.97 9.29 2.81
N PHE A 169 5.01 10.15 3.82
CA PHE A 169 4.23 10.03 5.04
C PHE A 169 3.05 11.01 4.99
N VAL A 170 1.83 10.50 5.19
CA VAL A 170 0.62 11.33 5.18
C VAL A 170 0.09 11.51 6.59
N ALA A 171 0.02 12.76 7.03
CA ALA A 171 -0.57 13.16 8.30
C ALA A 171 -1.62 14.25 8.08
N ALA A 172 -2.82 14.09 8.63
CA ALA A 172 -3.93 15.05 8.49
C ALA A 172 -4.25 15.44 7.02
N GLY A 173 -4.11 14.50 6.09
CA GLY A 173 -4.29 14.73 4.66
C GLY A 173 -3.11 15.40 3.95
N LEU A 174 -2.06 15.78 4.68
CA LEU A 174 -0.88 16.47 4.15
C LEU A 174 0.26 15.48 3.92
N PRO A 175 0.86 15.44 2.71
CA PRO A 175 2.00 14.58 2.42
C PRO A 175 3.31 15.22 2.89
N LEU A 176 4.15 14.43 3.54
CA LEU A 176 5.55 14.70 3.84
C LEU A 176 6.41 13.72 3.06
N VAL A 177 7.24 14.20 2.15
CA VAL A 177 8.17 13.36 1.39
C VAL A 177 9.37 13.01 2.28
N LEU A 178 9.55 11.70 2.55
CA LEU A 178 10.67 11.16 3.33
C LEU A 178 11.83 10.74 2.42
N LYS A 179 11.51 10.22 1.22
CA LYS A 179 12.48 9.84 0.19
C LYS A 179 11.93 10.34 -1.15
N ALA A 180 12.72 11.12 -1.86
CA ALA A 180 12.44 11.57 -3.22
C ALA A 180 13.34 10.79 -4.18
N GLY A 181 12.74 10.17 -5.19
CA GLY A 181 13.44 9.53 -6.30
C GLY A 181 13.68 10.52 -7.42
#